data_002ee9d8888b27c5d6b03a3e2206eba9
#
_entry.id   002ee9d8888b27c5d6b03a3e2206eba9
#
_cell.length_a   1.000
_cell.length_b   1.000
_cell.length_c   1.000
_cell.angle_alpha   90.00
_cell.angle_beta   90.00
_cell.angle_gamma   90.00
#
_symmetry.space_group_name_H-M   'P 1'
#
loop_
_entity.id
_entity.type
_entity.pdbx_description
1 polymer ?
#
loop_
_entity_poly.entity_id
_entity_poly.type
_entity_poly.pdbx_seq_one_letter_code
_entity_poly.pdbx_strand_id
1 'polypeptide(L)'
;MPLAPARALSRLAAIAFGLVVASCSIAPDFYPGKGDNAPHAGVRRVHSLPVHGIDVSRWQGDVDWDRVRRAGTRFAFIKATEGGDHIDPKFRENWNAARRAGVPRGAYHFIFWCRPAHEQAQWFIDNVPNEPDMLPPVLDMEWNNHSRLCTRRVPREEALEKTRIILAMLHRHYGRLPIIYTDINFHRDVLEGEHFDATFWLRSVAAEPHERYRDRRWTFWQWTQTGTVPGVRGEVDRNAFYGSEREWEQFLASDCDPRDRPRFERLGYCRDKGV
;
A
#
# COMPACT_ATOMS: atom_id res chain seq x y z
N MET A 1 71.37 -13.45 64.87
CA MET A 1 69.86 -13.69 64.90
C MET A 1 69.30 -12.92 63.76
N PRO A 2 68.77 -13.59 62.75
CA PRO A 2 68.23 -12.91 61.55
C PRO A 2 66.78 -12.56 61.68
N LEU A 3 66.43 -11.36 61.18
CA LEU A 3 65.11 -10.82 61.02
C LEU A 3 64.44 -11.46 59.81
N ALA A 4 63.18 -11.89 59.99
CA ALA A 4 62.38 -12.43 58.93
C ALA A 4 61.75 -11.32 58.09
N PRO A 5 61.55 -11.51 56.75
CA PRO A 5 60.93 -10.51 55.92
C PRO A 5 59.42 -10.62 55.94
N ALA A 6 58.82 -9.43 56.00
CA ALA A 6 57.33 -9.27 55.88
C ALA A 6 56.83 -9.58 54.45
N ARG A 7 55.83 -10.44 54.36
CA ARG A 7 55.13 -10.73 53.10
C ARG A 7 54.07 -9.64 52.79
N ALA A 8 54.35 -8.91 51.72
CA ALA A 8 53.34 -8.00 51.11
C ALA A 8 52.28 -8.79 50.35
N LEU A 9 51.07 -8.69 50.82
CA LEU A 9 49.89 -9.24 50.13
C LEU A 9 49.43 -8.22 49.02
N SER A 10 49.73 -8.55 47.77
CA SER A 10 49.18 -7.84 46.61
C SER A 10 47.72 -8.18 46.44
N ARG A 11 46.86 -7.22 46.67
CA ARG A 11 45.41 -7.34 46.28
C ARG A 11 45.30 -6.99 44.80
N LEU A 12 45.11 -7.99 43.96
CA LEU A 12 44.68 -7.83 42.59
C LEU A 12 43.19 -7.44 42.58
N ALA A 13 42.91 -6.19 42.25
CA ALA A 13 41.58 -5.71 41.95
C ALA A 13 41.23 -6.15 40.52
N ALA A 14 40.35 -7.13 40.38
CA ALA A 14 39.78 -7.51 39.10
C ALA A 14 38.75 -6.43 38.67
N ILE A 15 39.16 -5.60 37.71
CA ILE A 15 38.21 -4.69 37.03
C ILE A 15 37.41 -5.53 36.06
N ALA A 16 36.13 -5.83 36.42
CA ALA A 16 35.20 -6.41 35.52
C ALA A 16 34.76 -5.35 34.50
N PHE A 17 35.30 -5.45 33.29
CA PHE A 17 34.86 -4.67 32.16
C PHE A 17 33.52 -5.23 31.68
N GLY A 18 32.43 -4.62 32.13
CA GLY A 18 31.08 -4.94 31.61
C GLY A 18 30.98 -4.50 30.14
N LEU A 19 31.03 -5.48 29.24
CA LEU A 19 30.64 -5.28 27.86
C LEU A 19 29.16 -4.89 27.83
N VAL A 20 28.87 -3.59 27.73
CA VAL A 20 27.57 -3.09 27.32
C VAL A 20 27.42 -3.46 25.85
N VAL A 21 26.80 -4.58 25.56
CA VAL A 21 26.32 -4.90 24.21
C VAL A 21 25.22 -3.89 23.91
N ALA A 22 25.56 -2.80 23.25
CA ALA A 22 24.59 -1.93 22.62
C ALA A 22 23.87 -2.78 21.58
N SER A 23 22.70 -3.29 21.96
CA SER A 23 21.75 -3.87 21.01
C SER A 23 21.34 -2.74 20.09
N CYS A 24 22.05 -2.58 18.98
CA CYS A 24 21.51 -1.87 17.84
C CYS A 24 20.26 -2.64 17.43
N SER A 25 19.09 -2.20 17.89
CA SER A 25 17.85 -2.57 17.29
C SER A 25 17.89 -1.99 15.87
N ILE A 26 18.37 -2.81 14.92
CA ILE A 26 18.19 -2.54 13.51
C ILE A 26 16.68 -2.44 13.35
N ALA A 27 16.18 -1.24 13.08
CA ALA A 27 14.79 -1.06 12.70
C ALA A 27 14.52 -2.08 11.58
N PRO A 28 13.48 -2.91 11.68
CA PRO A 28 13.24 -3.93 10.68
C PRO A 28 13.20 -3.24 9.31
N ASP A 29 14.01 -3.76 8.39
CA ASP A 29 14.06 -3.25 7.03
C ASP A 29 12.69 -3.49 6.41
N PHE A 30 11.96 -2.40 6.13
CA PHE A 30 10.63 -2.45 5.52
C PHE A 30 10.71 -2.68 4.01
N TYR A 31 11.91 -2.72 3.46
CA TYR A 31 12.17 -2.94 2.07
C TYR A 31 12.94 -4.25 1.91
N PRO A 32 12.36 -5.27 1.25
CA PRO A 32 13.11 -6.46 0.90
C PRO A 32 14.30 -6.08 0.02
N GLY A 33 15.40 -6.77 0.22
CA GLY A 33 16.58 -6.60 -0.62
C GLY A 33 16.30 -6.95 -2.08
N LYS A 34 17.16 -6.54 -2.98
CA LYS A 34 17.07 -6.85 -4.41
C LYS A 34 16.99 -8.36 -4.63
N GLY A 35 16.01 -8.80 -5.41
CA GLY A 35 15.87 -10.18 -5.84
C GLY A 35 14.74 -10.95 -5.18
N ASP A 36 13.57 -10.37 -5.12
CA ASP A 36 12.36 -10.89 -4.47
C ASP A 36 11.66 -12.04 -5.23
N ASN A 37 12.44 -12.88 -5.89
CA ASN A 37 12.00 -14.25 -6.19
C ASN A 37 11.80 -15.07 -4.90
N ALA A 38 12.22 -14.52 -3.75
CA ALA A 38 11.97 -15.02 -2.42
C ALA A 38 11.36 -13.89 -1.58
N PRO A 39 10.02 -13.81 -1.45
CA PRO A 39 9.36 -12.84 -0.58
C PRO A 39 9.86 -12.97 0.84
N HIS A 40 9.93 -11.86 1.56
CA HIS A 40 10.38 -11.81 2.93
C HIS A 40 9.64 -12.84 3.80
N ALA A 41 10.35 -13.53 4.71
CA ALA A 41 9.76 -14.57 5.53
C ALA A 41 8.55 -14.10 6.36
N GLY A 42 8.47 -12.81 6.69
CA GLY A 42 7.36 -12.20 7.42
C GLY A 42 6.05 -12.06 6.64
N VAL A 43 6.05 -12.29 5.33
CA VAL A 43 4.82 -12.19 4.50
C VAL A 43 4.27 -13.56 4.07
N ARG A 44 4.71 -14.65 4.70
CA ARG A 44 4.35 -16.02 4.27
C ARG A 44 2.86 -16.30 4.15
N ARG A 45 2.04 -15.69 5.00
CA ARG A 45 0.58 -15.87 4.95
C ARG A 45 -0.03 -15.44 3.63
N VAL A 46 0.59 -14.51 2.92
CA VAL A 46 0.08 -14.06 1.62
C VAL A 46 -0.15 -15.20 0.63
N HIS A 47 0.69 -16.25 0.71
CA HIS A 47 0.58 -17.41 -0.18
C HIS A 47 -0.67 -18.29 0.11
N SER A 48 -1.34 -18.09 1.24
CA SER A 48 -2.61 -18.75 1.52
C SER A 48 -3.83 -17.98 0.99
N LEU A 49 -3.63 -16.75 0.53
CA LEU A 49 -4.68 -15.95 -0.07
C LEU A 49 -4.81 -16.33 -1.56
N PRO A 50 -6.01 -16.64 -2.05
CA PRO A 50 -6.18 -17.16 -3.41
C PRO A 50 -6.18 -16.09 -4.50
N VAL A 51 -6.44 -14.83 -4.15
CA VAL A 51 -6.65 -13.75 -5.12
C VAL A 51 -5.48 -12.77 -5.09
N HIS A 52 -4.68 -12.79 -6.16
CA HIS A 52 -3.51 -11.93 -6.31
C HIS A 52 -3.65 -10.96 -7.46
N GLY A 53 -3.09 -9.76 -7.28
CA GLY A 53 -3.02 -8.70 -8.26
C GLY A 53 -1.64 -8.08 -8.35
N ILE A 54 -1.57 -7.04 -9.18
CA ILE A 54 -0.37 -6.19 -9.33
C ILE A 54 -0.78 -4.73 -9.28
N ASP A 55 0.19 -3.86 -9.00
CA ASP A 55 0.01 -2.45 -9.35
C ASP A 55 1.14 -2.00 -10.28
N VAL A 56 0.79 -1.11 -11.20
CA VAL A 56 1.67 -0.70 -12.29
C VAL A 56 1.57 0.79 -12.56
N SER A 57 2.66 1.33 -13.08
CA SER A 57 2.78 2.69 -13.60
C SER A 57 3.65 2.68 -14.86
N ARG A 58 4.05 3.85 -15.33
CA ARG A 58 5.02 3.99 -16.43
C ARG A 58 6.31 3.19 -16.23
N TRP A 59 6.67 2.88 -14.98
CA TRP A 59 7.94 2.21 -14.66
C TRP A 59 8.00 0.76 -15.14
N GLN A 60 6.85 0.09 -15.29
CA GLN A 60 6.76 -1.26 -15.85
C GLN A 60 6.82 -1.27 -17.39
N GLY A 61 6.78 -0.09 -18.03
CA GLY A 61 6.81 0.03 -19.49
C GLY A 61 5.63 -0.64 -20.17
N ASP A 62 5.91 -1.40 -21.22
CA ASP A 62 4.90 -2.15 -21.97
C ASP A 62 4.55 -3.44 -21.23
N VAL A 63 3.26 -3.64 -20.96
CA VAL A 63 2.73 -4.80 -20.25
C VAL A 63 1.91 -5.67 -21.21
N ASP A 64 2.25 -6.95 -21.31
CA ASP A 64 1.43 -7.96 -22.00
C ASP A 64 0.33 -8.45 -21.05
N TRP A 65 -0.81 -7.77 -21.07
CA TRP A 65 -1.94 -8.03 -20.17
C TRP A 65 -2.57 -9.40 -20.39
N ASP A 66 -2.55 -9.94 -21.60
CA ASP A 66 -3.03 -11.31 -21.86
C ASP A 66 -2.14 -12.32 -21.14
N ARG A 67 -0.85 -12.11 -21.17
CA ARG A 67 0.10 -12.97 -20.46
C ARG A 67 0.01 -12.81 -18.96
N VAL A 68 -0.18 -11.58 -18.46
CA VAL A 68 -0.44 -11.26 -17.06
C VAL A 68 -1.69 -11.99 -16.56
N ARG A 69 -2.78 -11.95 -17.34
CA ARG A 69 -4.04 -12.65 -16.99
C ARG A 69 -3.86 -14.17 -16.97
N ARG A 70 -3.19 -14.74 -17.98
CA ARG A 70 -2.90 -16.19 -18.03
C ARG A 70 -1.98 -16.65 -16.90
N ALA A 71 -1.12 -15.78 -16.39
CA ALA A 71 -0.27 -16.04 -15.23
C ALA A 71 -1.01 -16.05 -13.89
N GLY A 72 -2.33 -15.83 -13.88
CA GLY A 72 -3.17 -15.90 -12.69
C GLY A 72 -3.40 -14.56 -11.99
N THR A 73 -3.01 -13.43 -12.57
CA THR A 73 -3.33 -12.10 -12.02
C THR A 73 -4.83 -11.87 -12.10
N ARG A 74 -5.45 -11.56 -10.96
CA ARG A 74 -6.89 -11.44 -10.79
C ARG A 74 -7.37 -9.99 -10.75
N PHE A 75 -6.49 -9.02 -10.49
CA PHE A 75 -6.80 -7.59 -10.53
C PHE A 75 -5.53 -6.75 -10.73
N ALA A 76 -5.74 -5.48 -11.08
CA ALA A 76 -4.64 -4.53 -11.17
C ALA A 76 -5.06 -3.14 -10.66
N PHE A 77 -4.13 -2.44 -10.00
CA PHE A 77 -4.22 -1.00 -9.79
C PHE A 77 -3.24 -0.29 -10.72
N ILE A 78 -3.71 0.71 -11.45
CA ILE A 78 -2.96 1.38 -12.52
C ILE A 78 -2.81 2.86 -12.17
N LYS A 79 -1.58 3.36 -12.12
CA LYS A 79 -1.33 4.79 -11.90
C LYS A 79 -2.01 5.60 -13.00
N ALA A 80 -2.86 6.54 -12.58
CA ALA A 80 -3.51 7.45 -13.51
C ALA A 80 -2.93 8.85 -13.44
N THR A 81 -2.89 9.43 -12.25
CA THR A 81 -2.50 10.83 -12.05
C THR A 81 -1.67 11.01 -10.78
N GLU A 82 -0.95 12.11 -10.72
CA GLU A 82 -0.33 12.62 -9.49
C GLU A 82 -0.39 14.15 -9.42
N GLY A 83 -0.51 14.69 -8.22
CA GLY A 83 -0.67 16.13 -8.05
C GLY A 83 -1.87 16.66 -8.82
N GLY A 84 -1.81 17.89 -9.33
CA GLY A 84 -2.92 18.53 -10.06
C GLY A 84 -2.70 18.67 -11.58
N ASP A 85 -1.65 18.08 -12.14
CA ASP A 85 -1.22 18.37 -13.50
C ASP A 85 -0.44 17.26 -14.22
N HIS A 86 -0.21 16.12 -13.57
CA HIS A 86 0.52 15.02 -14.19
C HIS A 86 -0.39 13.80 -14.43
N ILE A 87 -0.34 13.27 -15.66
CA ILE A 87 -0.96 11.99 -16.04
C ILE A 87 0.17 10.98 -16.27
N ASP A 88 0.02 9.77 -15.74
CA ASP A 88 0.95 8.70 -16.07
C ASP A 88 0.87 8.37 -17.57
N PRO A 89 1.98 8.46 -18.32
CA PRO A 89 1.97 8.31 -19.77
C PRO A 89 1.54 6.91 -20.24
N LYS A 90 1.57 5.90 -19.36
CA LYS A 90 1.11 4.53 -19.65
C LYS A 90 -0.31 4.26 -19.16
N PHE A 91 -0.98 5.22 -18.52
CA PHE A 91 -2.30 5.00 -17.94
C PHE A 91 -3.31 4.47 -18.97
N ARG A 92 -3.54 5.23 -20.04
CA ARG A 92 -4.58 4.87 -21.03
C ARG A 92 -4.29 3.55 -21.74
N GLU A 93 -3.03 3.29 -22.03
CA GLU A 93 -2.61 2.05 -22.65
C GLU A 93 -2.89 0.85 -21.73
N ASN A 94 -2.40 0.90 -20.49
CA ASN A 94 -2.60 -0.14 -19.50
C ASN A 94 -4.08 -0.32 -19.14
N TRP A 95 -4.83 0.78 -18.96
CA TRP A 95 -6.25 0.76 -18.63
C TRP A 95 -7.07 -0.01 -19.67
N ASN A 96 -6.86 0.32 -20.94
CA ASN A 96 -7.58 -0.31 -22.03
C ASN A 96 -7.13 -1.76 -22.28
N ALA A 97 -5.82 -2.03 -22.16
CA ALA A 97 -5.29 -3.37 -22.37
C ALA A 97 -5.69 -4.34 -21.25
N ALA A 98 -5.65 -3.92 -19.99
CA ALA A 98 -6.14 -4.71 -18.86
C ALA A 98 -7.63 -5.06 -19.02
N ARG A 99 -8.46 -4.10 -19.46
CA ARG A 99 -9.87 -4.34 -19.76
C ARG A 99 -10.05 -5.40 -20.84
N ARG A 100 -9.37 -5.26 -21.96
CA ARG A 100 -9.47 -6.24 -23.07
C ARG A 100 -9.04 -7.64 -22.65
N ALA A 101 -8.03 -7.74 -21.79
CA ALA A 101 -7.56 -9.01 -21.23
C ALA A 101 -8.48 -9.59 -20.15
N GLY A 102 -9.55 -8.86 -19.75
CA GLY A 102 -10.47 -9.30 -18.69
C GLY A 102 -9.84 -9.24 -17.29
N VAL A 103 -8.89 -8.34 -17.06
CA VAL A 103 -8.32 -8.06 -15.75
C VAL A 103 -9.12 -6.92 -15.09
N PRO A 104 -9.86 -7.17 -14.00
CA PRO A 104 -10.46 -6.13 -13.18
C PRO A 104 -9.42 -5.08 -12.78
N ARG A 105 -9.71 -3.80 -13.00
CA ARG A 105 -8.74 -2.73 -12.83
C ARG A 105 -9.29 -1.52 -12.10
N GLY A 106 -8.47 -0.93 -11.24
CA GLY A 106 -8.71 0.35 -10.57
C GLY A 106 -7.62 1.36 -10.93
N ALA A 107 -7.98 2.64 -10.92
CA ALA A 107 -7.02 3.71 -11.13
C ALA A 107 -6.59 4.30 -9.79
N TYR A 108 -5.31 4.65 -9.66
CA TYR A 108 -4.84 5.34 -8.47
C TYR A 108 -4.27 6.73 -8.75
N HIS A 109 -4.47 7.60 -7.77
CA HIS A 109 -3.95 8.96 -7.71
C HIS A 109 -2.90 9.09 -6.63
N PHE A 110 -1.69 9.48 -7.00
CA PHE A 110 -0.62 9.79 -6.04
C PHE A 110 -0.77 11.22 -5.53
N ILE A 111 -1.02 11.39 -4.23
CA ILE A 111 -1.30 12.70 -3.65
C ILE A 111 -0.01 13.51 -3.48
N PHE A 112 -0.05 14.78 -3.90
CA PHE A 112 0.93 15.80 -3.54
C PHE A 112 0.39 16.67 -2.41
N TRP A 113 0.93 16.49 -1.21
CA TRP A 113 0.44 17.15 -0.01
C TRP A 113 0.53 18.67 -0.03
N CYS A 114 1.46 19.24 -0.81
CA CYS A 114 1.62 20.68 -1.02
C CYS A 114 0.59 21.30 -1.98
N ARG A 115 -0.22 20.48 -2.69
CA ARG A 115 -1.23 20.96 -3.65
C ARG A 115 -2.63 20.99 -3.00
N PRO A 116 -3.54 21.84 -3.51
CA PRO A 116 -4.92 21.87 -3.06
C PRO A 116 -5.66 20.54 -3.31
N ALA A 117 -6.47 20.11 -2.34
CA ALA A 117 -7.17 18.83 -2.40
C ALA A 117 -8.18 18.76 -3.56
N HIS A 118 -8.98 19.82 -3.73
CA HIS A 118 -10.01 19.87 -4.77
C HIS A 118 -9.42 19.87 -6.19
N GLU A 119 -8.25 20.50 -6.39
CA GLU A 119 -7.53 20.48 -7.66
C GLU A 119 -7.12 19.07 -8.06
N GLN A 120 -6.53 18.33 -7.12
CA GLN A 120 -6.09 16.96 -7.33
C GLN A 120 -7.27 16.01 -7.58
N ALA A 121 -8.33 16.14 -6.79
CA ALA A 121 -9.54 15.34 -6.99
C ALA A 121 -10.18 15.62 -8.35
N GLN A 122 -10.26 16.88 -8.76
CA GLN A 122 -10.82 17.25 -10.06
C GLN A 122 -9.92 16.73 -11.20
N TRP A 123 -8.59 16.86 -11.06
CA TRP A 123 -7.64 16.32 -12.03
C TRP A 123 -7.79 14.82 -12.25
N PHE A 124 -7.98 14.05 -11.17
CA PHE A 124 -8.25 12.63 -11.28
C PHE A 124 -9.59 12.37 -11.99
N ILE A 125 -10.65 13.07 -11.60
CA ILE A 125 -12.00 12.94 -12.19
C ILE A 125 -11.99 13.22 -13.69
N ASP A 126 -11.27 14.24 -14.13
CA ASP A 126 -11.20 14.65 -15.54
C ASP A 126 -10.43 13.64 -16.42
N ASN A 127 -9.56 12.85 -15.82
CA ASN A 127 -8.66 11.96 -16.55
C ASN A 127 -8.95 10.46 -16.42
N VAL A 128 -9.77 10.06 -15.44
CA VAL A 128 -10.12 8.65 -15.18
C VAL A 128 -11.57 8.39 -15.52
N PRO A 129 -11.86 7.49 -16.48
CA PRO A 129 -13.24 7.20 -16.87
C PRO A 129 -14.02 6.55 -15.71
N ASN A 130 -15.33 6.87 -15.62
CA ASN A 130 -16.24 6.18 -14.71
C ASN A 130 -16.92 5.02 -15.46
N GLU A 131 -16.32 3.85 -15.42
CA GLU A 131 -16.80 2.64 -16.11
C GLU A 131 -17.44 1.65 -15.12
N PRO A 132 -18.51 0.94 -15.50
CA PRO A 132 -19.22 0.04 -14.57
C PRO A 132 -18.35 -1.13 -14.10
N ASP A 133 -17.42 -1.60 -14.93
CA ASP A 133 -16.54 -2.74 -14.68
C ASP A 133 -15.20 -2.38 -14.02
N MET A 134 -15.01 -1.12 -13.61
CA MET A 134 -13.81 -0.70 -12.87
C MET A 134 -13.91 -1.06 -11.38
N LEU A 135 -12.76 -1.25 -10.75
CA LEU A 135 -12.64 -1.25 -9.29
C LEU A 135 -12.77 0.19 -8.74
N PRO A 136 -13.04 0.37 -7.45
CA PRO A 136 -13.10 1.69 -6.84
C PRO A 136 -11.84 2.52 -7.10
N PRO A 137 -11.96 3.86 -7.18
CA PRO A 137 -10.81 4.74 -7.29
C PRO A 137 -9.92 4.64 -6.08
N VAL A 138 -8.61 4.80 -6.25
CA VAL A 138 -7.62 4.66 -5.19
C VAL A 138 -6.93 5.99 -4.92
N LEU A 139 -6.80 6.35 -3.65
CA LEU A 139 -5.93 7.41 -3.16
C LEU A 139 -4.64 6.79 -2.63
N ASP A 140 -3.54 7.13 -3.24
CA ASP A 140 -2.20 6.73 -2.82
C ASP A 140 -1.64 7.80 -1.87
N MET A 141 -1.66 7.44 -0.57
CA MET A 141 -1.37 8.32 0.54
C MET A 141 -0.04 7.95 1.20
N GLU A 142 1.01 8.53 0.66
CA GLU A 142 2.38 8.44 1.18
C GLU A 142 2.98 9.83 1.36
N TRP A 143 4.08 9.94 2.14
CA TRP A 143 4.83 11.18 2.16
C TRP A 143 5.62 11.39 0.87
N ASN A 144 5.61 12.62 0.34
CA ASN A 144 6.29 12.95 -0.93
C ASN A 144 7.81 13.13 -0.75
N ASN A 145 8.48 12.26 0.00
CA ASN A 145 9.89 12.40 0.37
C ASN A 145 10.85 12.50 -0.83
N HIS A 146 10.47 11.97 -1.98
CA HIS A 146 11.27 11.96 -3.20
C HIS A 146 10.87 13.04 -4.21
N SER A 147 9.81 13.80 -3.94
CA SER A 147 9.37 14.87 -4.81
C SER A 147 10.28 16.09 -4.68
N ARG A 148 10.72 16.63 -5.81
CA ARG A 148 11.45 17.91 -5.85
C ARG A 148 10.52 19.11 -5.72
N LEU A 149 9.23 18.92 -5.99
CA LEU A 149 8.23 19.98 -6.05
C LEU A 149 7.43 20.08 -4.75
N CYS A 150 7.35 18.98 -3.98
CA CYS A 150 6.53 18.89 -2.78
C CYS A 150 7.35 18.27 -1.63
N THR A 151 8.38 18.98 -1.16
CA THR A 151 9.34 18.47 -0.19
C THR A 151 8.88 18.62 1.26
N ARG A 152 7.92 19.52 1.52
CA ARG A 152 7.44 19.82 2.87
C ARG A 152 6.34 18.86 3.28
N ARG A 153 6.49 18.21 4.43
CA ARG A 153 5.36 17.54 5.09
C ARG A 153 4.39 18.57 5.63
N VAL A 154 3.12 18.38 5.32
CA VAL A 154 2.05 19.20 5.90
C VAL A 154 1.73 18.72 7.32
N PRO A 155 1.14 19.58 8.18
CA PRO A 155 0.61 19.14 9.47
C PRO A 155 -0.43 18.01 9.30
N ARG A 156 -0.52 17.14 10.32
CA ARG A 156 -1.47 16.01 10.33
C ARG A 156 -2.89 16.44 10.00
N GLU A 157 -3.37 17.51 10.65
CA GLU A 157 -4.75 17.99 10.46
C GLU A 157 -5.00 18.46 9.03
N GLU A 158 -4.03 19.11 8.40
CA GLU A 158 -4.11 19.52 6.99
C GLU A 158 -4.17 18.28 6.06
N ALA A 159 -3.37 17.24 6.35
CA ALA A 159 -3.41 16.01 5.58
C ALA A 159 -4.76 15.30 5.73
N LEU A 160 -5.32 15.25 6.93
CA LEU A 160 -6.64 14.67 7.21
C LEU A 160 -7.76 15.44 6.50
N GLU A 161 -7.73 16.77 6.54
CA GLU A 161 -8.71 17.60 5.83
C GLU A 161 -8.67 17.36 4.33
N LYS A 162 -7.47 17.41 3.74
CA LYS A 162 -7.29 17.11 2.30
C LYS A 162 -7.81 15.73 1.94
N THR A 163 -7.51 14.73 2.76
CA THR A 163 -8.01 13.37 2.57
C THR A 163 -9.54 13.34 2.52
N ARG A 164 -10.22 13.94 3.49
CA ARG A 164 -11.69 13.96 3.54
C ARG A 164 -12.30 14.64 2.31
N ILE A 165 -11.71 15.75 1.87
CA ILE A 165 -12.16 16.47 0.67
C ILE A 165 -12.06 15.58 -0.56
N ILE A 166 -10.89 14.96 -0.79
CA ILE A 166 -10.68 14.14 -1.99
C ILE A 166 -11.59 12.90 -1.96
N LEU A 167 -11.66 12.19 -0.84
CA LEU A 167 -12.56 11.03 -0.69
C LEU A 167 -14.01 11.37 -1.01
N ALA A 168 -14.50 12.50 -0.48
CA ALA A 168 -15.87 12.95 -0.72
C ALA A 168 -16.13 13.30 -2.20
N MET A 169 -15.18 13.95 -2.87
CA MET A 169 -15.30 14.27 -4.29
C MET A 169 -15.28 13.02 -5.16
N LEU A 170 -14.36 12.09 -4.91
CA LEU A 170 -14.27 10.84 -5.66
C LEU A 170 -15.52 9.98 -5.43
N HIS A 171 -15.96 9.83 -4.19
CA HIS A 171 -17.17 9.09 -3.88
C HIS A 171 -18.39 9.67 -4.61
N ARG A 172 -18.57 10.99 -4.59
CA ARG A 172 -19.68 11.67 -5.28
C ARG A 172 -19.66 11.42 -6.79
N HIS A 173 -18.49 11.46 -7.42
CA HIS A 173 -18.38 11.31 -8.87
C HIS A 173 -18.50 9.85 -9.32
N TYR A 174 -17.76 8.94 -8.67
CA TYR A 174 -17.73 7.54 -9.07
C TYR A 174 -18.90 6.74 -8.46
N GLY A 175 -19.50 7.26 -7.39
CA GLY A 175 -20.54 6.58 -6.62
C GLY A 175 -20.05 5.28 -5.97
N ARG A 176 -18.77 5.17 -5.72
CA ARG A 176 -18.06 4.03 -5.12
C ARG A 176 -17.25 4.52 -3.95
N LEU A 177 -17.15 3.69 -2.92
CA LEU A 177 -16.32 3.99 -1.78
C LEU A 177 -14.83 3.92 -2.20
N PRO A 178 -14.07 5.03 -2.13
CA PRO A 178 -12.69 5.00 -2.55
C PRO A 178 -11.83 4.06 -1.68
N ILE A 179 -10.76 3.56 -2.27
CA ILE A 179 -9.73 2.79 -1.56
C ILE A 179 -8.63 3.76 -1.10
N ILE A 180 -8.21 3.64 0.15
CA ILE A 180 -7.02 4.30 0.67
C ILE A 180 -5.85 3.32 0.61
N TYR A 181 -4.88 3.61 -0.26
CA TYR A 181 -3.56 2.99 -0.16
C TYR A 181 -2.67 3.83 0.74
N THR A 182 -1.86 3.17 1.57
CA THR A 182 -0.91 3.87 2.43
C THR A 182 0.28 3.00 2.83
N ASP A 183 1.42 3.67 3.06
CA ASP A 183 2.60 3.08 3.67
C ASP A 183 2.55 3.17 5.22
N ILE A 184 3.47 2.45 5.86
CA ILE A 184 3.56 2.39 7.33
C ILE A 184 3.82 3.76 7.95
N ASN A 185 4.66 4.57 7.31
CA ASN A 185 5.07 5.86 7.86
C ASN A 185 3.92 6.87 7.81
N PHE A 186 3.26 6.98 6.66
CA PHE A 186 2.14 7.89 6.53
C PHE A 186 0.97 7.46 7.43
N HIS A 187 0.68 6.16 7.48
CA HIS A 187 -0.36 5.65 8.38
C HIS A 187 -0.09 6.02 9.83
N ARG A 188 1.12 5.76 10.34
CA ARG A 188 1.51 6.11 11.72
C ARG A 188 1.40 7.61 11.98
N ASP A 189 1.89 8.42 11.05
CA ASP A 189 2.01 9.87 11.24
C ASP A 189 0.65 10.59 11.09
N VAL A 190 -0.27 10.04 10.29
CA VAL A 190 -1.53 10.73 9.92
C VAL A 190 -2.78 9.91 10.21
N LEU A 191 -2.81 8.62 9.82
CA LEU A 191 -4.07 7.85 9.80
C LEU A 191 -4.30 7.03 11.06
N GLU A 192 -3.29 6.83 11.91
CA GLU A 192 -3.45 6.05 13.14
C GLU A 192 -4.48 6.69 14.06
N GLY A 193 -5.44 5.88 14.51
CA GLY A 193 -6.54 6.34 15.35
C GLY A 193 -7.71 7.01 14.59
N GLU A 194 -7.55 7.31 13.31
CA GLU A 194 -8.61 7.90 12.49
C GLU A 194 -9.55 6.83 11.91
N HIS A 195 -10.82 7.20 11.83
CA HIS A 195 -11.86 6.39 11.19
C HIS A 195 -12.27 7.00 9.85
N PHE A 196 -12.15 6.19 8.80
CA PHE A 196 -12.62 6.55 7.46
C PHE A 196 -13.64 5.51 6.98
N ASP A 197 -14.68 5.97 6.30
CA ASP A 197 -15.53 5.12 5.49
C ASP A 197 -14.82 4.90 4.14
N ALA A 198 -13.87 3.98 4.16
CA ALA A 198 -13.02 3.65 3.03
C ALA A 198 -12.51 2.21 3.15
N THR A 199 -12.24 1.60 2.02
CA THR A 199 -11.50 0.34 1.92
C THR A 199 -10.01 0.64 2.06
N PHE A 200 -9.25 -0.20 2.78
CA PHE A 200 -7.82 0.00 2.93
C PHE A 200 -6.99 -0.99 2.11
N TRP A 201 -5.98 -0.46 1.42
CA TRP A 201 -4.91 -1.19 0.77
C TRP A 201 -3.59 -0.82 1.47
N LEU A 202 -3.02 -1.77 2.19
CA LEU A 202 -1.87 -1.53 3.06
C LEU A 202 -0.58 -2.10 2.46
N ARG A 203 0.48 -1.28 2.47
CA ARG A 203 1.81 -1.71 2.07
C ARG A 203 2.57 -2.29 3.25
N SER A 204 2.91 -3.58 3.20
CA SER A 204 3.74 -4.23 4.20
C SER A 204 4.54 -5.37 3.55
N VAL A 205 5.79 -5.10 3.24
CA VAL A 205 6.63 -5.98 2.39
C VAL A 205 7.58 -6.87 3.18
N ALA A 206 7.63 -6.75 4.52
CA ALA A 206 8.50 -7.52 5.40
C ALA A 206 7.80 -8.12 6.62
N ALA A 207 6.51 -7.85 6.80
CA ALA A 207 5.69 -8.37 7.90
C ALA A 207 4.23 -8.40 7.48
N GLU A 208 3.37 -9.07 8.23
CA GLU A 208 1.93 -9.02 8.00
C GLU A 208 1.36 -7.64 8.37
N PRO A 209 0.29 -7.18 7.69
CA PRO A 209 -0.27 -5.86 7.98
C PRO A 209 -0.66 -5.64 9.45
N HIS A 210 -1.21 -6.65 10.13
CA HIS A 210 -1.61 -6.52 11.53
C HIS A 210 -0.44 -6.23 12.47
N GLU A 211 0.79 -6.62 12.12
CA GLU A 211 2.00 -6.32 12.91
C GLU A 211 2.45 -4.86 12.78
N ARG A 212 2.04 -4.18 11.71
CA ARG A 212 2.51 -2.84 11.34
C ARG A 212 1.44 -1.76 11.48
N TYR A 213 0.19 -2.12 11.29
CA TYR A 213 -0.94 -1.19 11.24
C TYR A 213 -1.92 -1.38 12.40
N ARG A 214 -1.53 -2.14 13.43
CA ARG A 214 -2.34 -2.44 14.60
C ARG A 214 -3.73 -2.98 14.19
N ASP A 215 -4.80 -2.35 14.67
CA ASP A 215 -6.18 -2.77 14.43
C ASP A 215 -6.77 -2.27 13.09
N ARG A 216 -5.94 -1.71 12.20
CA ARG A 216 -6.42 -1.28 10.90
C ARG A 216 -6.90 -2.46 10.07
N ARG A 217 -8.18 -2.52 9.81
CA ARG A 217 -8.74 -3.48 8.85
C ARG A 217 -8.27 -3.14 7.45
N TRP A 218 -8.03 -4.16 6.67
CA TRP A 218 -7.55 -4.00 5.31
C TRP A 218 -8.23 -5.02 4.37
N THR A 219 -8.34 -4.65 3.10
CA THR A 219 -8.92 -5.47 2.04
C THR A 219 -7.86 -5.88 1.02
N PHE A 220 -6.89 -5.00 0.79
CA PHE A 220 -5.77 -5.27 -0.10
C PHE A 220 -4.46 -5.13 0.65
N TRP A 221 -3.50 -5.97 0.26
CA TRP A 221 -2.17 -5.98 0.83
C TRP A 221 -1.12 -5.96 -0.28
N GLN A 222 -0.33 -4.87 -0.39
CA GLN A 222 0.88 -4.84 -1.20
C GLN A 222 2.00 -5.49 -0.39
N TRP A 223 2.39 -6.72 -0.80
CA TRP A 223 3.26 -7.58 -0.02
C TRP A 223 4.67 -7.72 -0.56
N THR A 224 4.94 -7.24 -1.79
CA THR A 224 6.28 -7.11 -2.36
C THR A 224 6.32 -6.02 -3.43
N GLN A 225 7.50 -5.42 -3.62
CA GLN A 225 7.79 -4.42 -4.65
C GLN A 225 8.75 -4.94 -5.72
N THR A 226 9.26 -6.15 -5.54
CA THR A 226 10.28 -6.75 -6.39
C THR A 226 9.80 -8.07 -6.96
N GLY A 227 8.48 -8.26 -7.00
CA GLY A 227 7.86 -9.45 -7.56
C GLY A 227 8.04 -9.54 -9.08
N THR A 228 7.92 -10.74 -9.62
CA THR A 228 7.92 -10.97 -11.05
C THR A 228 6.62 -11.59 -11.51
N VAL A 229 6.09 -11.12 -12.63
CA VAL A 229 4.87 -11.65 -13.25
C VAL A 229 5.09 -11.81 -14.74
N PRO A 230 4.80 -12.99 -15.32
CA PRO A 230 4.87 -13.17 -16.77
C PRO A 230 4.00 -12.14 -17.49
N GLY A 231 4.60 -11.39 -18.41
CA GLY A 231 3.94 -10.29 -19.13
C GLY A 231 4.37 -8.91 -18.68
N VAL A 232 5.05 -8.81 -17.52
CA VAL A 232 5.71 -7.57 -17.06
C VAL A 232 7.22 -7.73 -17.19
N ARG A 233 7.89 -6.70 -17.67
CA ARG A 233 9.36 -6.68 -17.73
C ARG A 233 9.92 -6.15 -16.40
N GLY A 234 10.83 -6.93 -15.79
CA GLY A 234 11.45 -6.56 -14.53
C GLY A 234 10.54 -6.76 -13.33
N GLU A 235 10.75 -5.92 -12.34
CA GLU A 235 10.06 -6.01 -11.05
C GLU A 235 8.70 -5.31 -11.10
N VAL A 236 7.74 -5.86 -10.36
CA VAL A 236 6.39 -5.32 -10.23
C VAL A 236 5.87 -5.53 -8.81
N ASP A 237 5.15 -4.56 -8.31
CA ASP A 237 4.44 -4.65 -7.05
C ASP A 237 3.35 -5.71 -7.11
N ARG A 238 3.34 -6.61 -6.11
CA ARG A 238 2.32 -7.65 -6.02
C ARG A 238 1.40 -7.43 -4.84
N ASN A 239 0.15 -7.70 -5.08
CA ASN A 239 -0.94 -7.45 -4.16
C ASN A 239 -1.72 -8.74 -3.89
N ALA A 240 -2.39 -8.79 -2.75
CA ALA A 240 -3.34 -9.84 -2.42
C ALA A 240 -4.64 -9.21 -1.89
N PHE A 241 -5.76 -9.81 -2.24
CA PHE A 241 -7.06 -9.51 -1.64
C PHE A 241 -7.25 -10.35 -0.38
N TYR A 242 -7.75 -9.76 0.70
CA TYR A 242 -8.02 -10.46 1.95
C TYR A 242 -9.38 -11.16 1.88
N GLY A 243 -9.38 -12.38 1.42
CA GLY A 243 -10.59 -13.18 1.36
C GLY A 243 -10.45 -14.39 0.44
N SER A 244 -11.52 -15.16 0.36
CA SER A 244 -11.70 -16.28 -0.55
C SER A 244 -12.04 -15.78 -1.98
N GLU A 245 -12.00 -16.67 -2.96
CA GLU A 245 -12.49 -16.41 -4.31
C GLU A 245 -13.95 -15.93 -4.32
N ARG A 246 -14.80 -16.53 -3.48
CA ARG A 246 -16.20 -16.13 -3.34
C ARG A 246 -16.35 -14.70 -2.82
N GLU A 247 -15.55 -14.32 -1.83
CA GLU A 247 -15.56 -12.96 -1.29
C GLU A 247 -15.04 -11.96 -2.31
N TRP A 248 -14.08 -12.35 -3.15
CA TRP A 248 -13.62 -11.55 -4.27
C TRP A 248 -14.74 -11.29 -5.29
N GLU A 249 -15.50 -12.32 -5.67
CA GLU A 249 -16.64 -12.15 -6.57
C GLU A 249 -17.71 -11.23 -5.96
N GLN A 250 -17.98 -11.35 -4.66
CA GLN A 250 -18.85 -10.43 -3.95
C GLN A 250 -18.34 -9.00 -3.95
N PHE A 251 -17.02 -8.80 -3.78
CA PHE A 251 -16.40 -7.49 -3.88
C PHE A 251 -16.58 -6.91 -5.30
N LEU A 252 -16.32 -7.69 -6.33
CA LEU A 252 -16.52 -7.25 -7.73
C LEU A 252 -17.98 -6.86 -8.03
N ALA A 253 -18.93 -7.55 -7.43
CA ALA A 253 -20.36 -7.28 -7.64
C ALA A 253 -20.85 -6.03 -6.92
N SER A 254 -20.23 -5.62 -5.82
CA SER A 254 -20.76 -4.56 -4.94
C SER A 254 -19.79 -3.41 -4.64
N ASP A 255 -18.52 -3.53 -5.01
CA ASP A 255 -17.44 -2.63 -4.61
C ASP A 255 -17.24 -2.52 -3.08
N CYS A 256 -17.79 -3.43 -2.31
CA CYS A 256 -17.71 -3.46 -0.86
C CYS A 256 -17.02 -4.72 -0.36
N ASP A 257 -16.12 -4.54 0.60
CA ASP A 257 -15.56 -5.68 1.31
C ASP A 257 -16.69 -6.44 1.99
N PRO A 258 -16.86 -7.74 1.73
CA PRO A 258 -17.96 -8.55 2.30
C PRO A 258 -18.00 -8.50 3.83
N ARG A 259 -16.86 -8.31 4.48
CA ARG A 259 -16.75 -8.21 5.95
C ARG A 259 -17.29 -6.90 6.51
N ASP A 260 -17.25 -5.83 5.71
CA ASP A 260 -17.74 -4.48 6.05
C ASP A 260 -19.10 -4.17 5.38
N ARG A 261 -19.58 -5.04 4.50
CA ARG A 261 -20.81 -4.86 3.73
C ARG A 261 -22.01 -4.44 4.58
N PRO A 262 -22.33 -5.06 5.74
CA PRO A 262 -23.47 -4.65 6.54
C PRO A 262 -23.37 -3.21 7.09
N ARG A 263 -22.13 -2.71 7.31
CA ARG A 263 -21.90 -1.32 7.71
C ARG A 263 -22.10 -0.37 6.53
N PHE A 264 -21.48 -0.68 5.41
CA PHE A 264 -21.48 0.18 4.24
C PHE A 264 -22.84 0.20 3.52
N GLU A 265 -23.60 -0.89 3.56
CA GLU A 265 -25.00 -0.90 3.08
C GLU A 265 -25.90 0.05 3.87
N ARG A 266 -25.78 0.07 5.21
CA ARG A 266 -26.53 1.03 6.05
C ARG A 266 -26.19 2.48 5.75
N LEU A 267 -24.99 2.74 5.26
CA LEU A 267 -24.50 4.07 4.87
C LEU A 267 -24.78 4.39 3.39
N GLY A 268 -25.34 3.44 2.62
CA GLY A 268 -25.61 3.65 1.20
C GLY A 268 -24.37 3.60 0.30
N TYR A 269 -23.28 3.01 0.77
CA TYR A 269 -22.01 3.01 0.05
C TYR A 269 -21.80 1.78 -0.85
N CYS A 270 -22.52 0.69 -0.61
CA CYS A 270 -22.42 -0.50 -1.45
C CYS A 270 -23.39 -0.38 -2.63
N ARG A 271 -22.90 -0.66 -3.82
CA ARG A 271 -23.70 -0.76 -5.03
C ARG A 271 -23.85 -2.21 -5.43
N ASP A 272 -25.09 -2.60 -5.71
CA ASP A 272 -25.33 -3.85 -6.43
C ASP A 272 -25.20 -3.56 -7.92
N LYS A 273 -24.17 -4.13 -8.58
CA LYS A 273 -23.88 -3.86 -9.99
C LYS A 273 -24.82 -4.62 -10.93
N GLY A 274 -25.72 -5.45 -10.38
CA GLY A 274 -26.72 -6.17 -11.16
C GLY A 274 -26.11 -7.13 -12.19
N VAL A 275 -25.12 -7.92 -11.76
CA VAL A 275 -24.49 -8.96 -12.59
C VAL A 275 -25.32 -10.22 -12.57
#